data_11bf4a272e3601f09fe4c0791ab6a7fa
#
_entry.id   11bf4a272e3601f09fe4c0791ab6a7fa
#
_cell.length_a   1.000
_cell.length_b   1.000
_cell.length_c   1.000
_cell.angle_alpha   90.00
_cell.angle_beta   90.00
_cell.angle_gamma   90.00
#
_symmetry.space_group_name_H-M   'P 1'
#
loop_
_entity.id
_entity.type
_entity.pdbx_description
1 polymer ?
#
loop_
_entity_poly.entity_id
_entity_poly.type
_entity_poly.pdbx_seq_one_letter_code
_entity_poly.pdbx_strand_id
1 'polypeptide(L)'
;MPSSPRTGAAERRGDQILRHRILCLTTDPAMRRALKRLMTAVGALTEFIADPSQVATASEDGPPSLVCIDLRAPELTLASVEAVFPEKRLICIVGGQDFAQISACLSLPRCGSVITYDDKFEPEDFIITVTKLLHGQIFGVQKYFPWGVTLYNMEIASYDDKIKALDVLCAYAELAGARGPVRDRMALVAEELIINAMYHAPVDDEGKPLFRHLPRKELTHIDFERRVKVSCASNGQHFAIAVRDQYGSLDKDTVVKFLSKGALAILEPENRDSGAGLGLVSALKTANQLIFNLAPAIGTEVIAVFDLDLMHQGHAGVRSVHVFTDRRRPPPPDPEPPRIPMAPMVAGALAVILIIFGIVGVVRKIQEGPPTMVSAEVPLLDRDGKTEEVPIKVGNTDLKLRLERKGSRVVISSH
;
A
#
# COMPACT_ATOMS: atom_id res chain seq x y z
N MET A 1 -11.20 -61.82 -6.56
CA MET A 1 -11.02 -60.66 -5.71
C MET A 1 -10.88 -59.44 -6.58
N PRO A 2 -11.80 -58.45 -6.56
CA PRO A 2 -11.72 -57.26 -7.39
C PRO A 2 -10.84 -56.22 -6.73
N SER A 3 -9.90 -55.68 -7.48
CA SER A 3 -8.97 -54.61 -7.14
C SER A 3 -9.72 -53.30 -6.93
N SER A 4 -9.42 -52.63 -5.82
CA SER A 4 -10.01 -51.41 -5.27
C SER A 4 -9.67 -50.16 -6.09
N PRO A 5 -10.63 -49.33 -6.45
CA PRO A 5 -10.37 -47.99 -7.07
C PRO A 5 -10.19 -46.95 -5.96
N ARG A 6 -9.01 -46.87 -5.34
CA ARG A 6 -8.74 -45.89 -4.28
C ARG A 6 -8.00 -44.63 -4.69
N THR A 7 -7.49 -44.52 -5.92
CA THR A 7 -6.69 -43.39 -6.41
C THR A 7 -7.52 -42.18 -6.87
N GLY A 8 -8.65 -42.40 -7.51
CA GLY A 8 -9.45 -41.30 -8.09
C GLY A 8 -10.25 -40.46 -7.10
N ALA A 9 -10.45 -40.90 -5.87
CA ALA A 9 -11.22 -40.15 -4.87
C ALA A 9 -10.36 -39.14 -4.07
N ALA A 10 -9.07 -39.45 -3.90
CA ALA A 10 -8.13 -38.56 -3.23
C ALA A 10 -7.71 -37.41 -4.15
N GLU A 11 -7.51 -37.66 -5.45
CA GLU A 11 -7.25 -36.63 -6.45
C GLU A 11 -8.45 -35.67 -6.59
N ARG A 12 -9.68 -36.14 -6.71
CA ARG A 12 -10.88 -35.30 -6.75
C ARG A 12 -11.13 -34.51 -5.48
N ARG A 13 -10.71 -34.97 -4.30
CA ARG A 13 -10.77 -34.18 -3.06
C ARG A 13 -9.71 -33.10 -3.02
N GLY A 14 -8.52 -33.35 -3.58
CA GLY A 14 -7.48 -32.33 -3.75
C GLY A 14 -7.94 -31.18 -4.67
N ASP A 15 -8.55 -31.50 -5.79
CA ASP A 15 -9.05 -30.53 -6.76
C ASP A 15 -10.19 -29.63 -6.22
N GLN A 16 -10.98 -30.11 -5.26
CA GLN A 16 -12.03 -29.29 -4.61
C GLN A 16 -11.49 -28.22 -3.66
N ILE A 17 -10.23 -28.33 -3.22
CA ILE A 17 -9.58 -27.32 -2.37
C ILE A 17 -9.01 -26.19 -3.22
N LEU A 18 -8.57 -26.48 -4.44
CA LEU A 18 -7.99 -25.51 -5.38
C LEU A 18 -9.11 -24.87 -6.21
N ARG A 19 -9.44 -23.60 -5.89
CA ARG A 19 -10.60 -22.89 -6.49
C ARG A 19 -10.27 -22.15 -7.78
N HIS A 20 -9.00 -21.91 -8.07
CA HIS A 20 -8.56 -21.09 -9.20
C HIS A 20 -7.62 -21.85 -10.10
N ARG A 21 -7.96 -21.95 -11.38
CA ARG A 21 -7.07 -22.46 -12.41
C ARG A 21 -6.20 -21.33 -12.94
N ILE A 22 -4.89 -21.50 -12.92
CA ILE A 22 -3.91 -20.52 -13.40
C ILE A 22 -3.08 -21.16 -14.50
N LEU A 23 -2.98 -20.49 -15.63
CA LEU A 23 -2.16 -20.92 -16.75
C LEU A 23 -0.80 -20.23 -16.67
N CYS A 24 0.28 -20.99 -16.69
CA CYS A 24 1.64 -20.49 -16.69
C CYS A 24 2.38 -20.90 -17.95
N LEU A 25 2.78 -19.90 -18.76
CA LEU A 25 3.59 -20.09 -19.94
C LEU A 25 5.05 -19.86 -19.59
N THR A 26 5.87 -20.92 -19.60
CA THR A 26 7.31 -20.87 -19.39
C THR A 26 8.00 -22.10 -19.94
N THR A 27 9.15 -21.91 -20.59
CA THR A 27 10.03 -22.98 -21.05
C THR A 27 11.11 -23.34 -20.04
N ASP A 28 11.29 -22.50 -18.99
CA ASP A 28 12.30 -22.68 -17.96
C ASP A 28 11.84 -23.66 -16.85
N PRO A 29 12.51 -24.83 -16.70
CA PRO A 29 12.14 -25.81 -15.67
C PRO A 29 12.33 -25.30 -14.23
N ALA A 30 13.26 -24.36 -13.98
CA ALA A 30 13.47 -23.77 -12.65
C ALA A 30 12.31 -22.84 -12.30
N MET A 31 11.93 -21.98 -13.26
CA MET A 31 10.76 -21.12 -13.16
C MET A 31 9.48 -21.92 -12.92
N ARG A 32 9.27 -22.98 -13.68
CA ARG A 32 8.12 -23.89 -13.51
C ARG A 32 8.03 -24.44 -12.08
N ARG A 33 9.16 -24.90 -11.50
CA ARG A 33 9.19 -25.39 -10.11
C ARG A 33 8.89 -24.30 -9.10
N ALA A 34 9.44 -23.10 -9.28
CA ALA A 34 9.19 -21.96 -8.41
C ALA A 34 7.72 -21.54 -8.45
N LEU A 35 7.17 -21.31 -9.64
CA LEU A 35 5.77 -20.92 -9.84
C LEU A 35 4.81 -21.96 -9.27
N LYS A 36 5.06 -23.28 -9.46
CA LYS A 36 4.21 -24.35 -8.92
C LYS A 36 4.08 -24.24 -7.40
N ARG A 37 5.19 -24.01 -6.68
CA ARG A 37 5.18 -23.86 -5.22
C ARG A 37 4.40 -22.62 -4.78
N LEU A 38 4.65 -21.48 -5.42
CA LEU A 38 4.01 -20.21 -5.10
C LEU A 38 2.50 -20.23 -5.38
N MET A 39 2.10 -20.80 -6.51
CA MET A 39 0.69 -20.93 -6.88
C MET A 39 -0.06 -21.92 -5.95
N THR A 40 0.59 -22.99 -5.52
CA THR A 40 0.01 -23.93 -4.54
C THR A 40 -0.22 -23.23 -3.20
N ALA A 41 0.68 -22.32 -2.79
CA ALA A 41 0.53 -21.56 -1.54
C ALA A 41 -0.70 -20.65 -1.54
N VAL A 42 -1.14 -20.16 -2.71
CA VAL A 42 -2.37 -19.37 -2.87
C VAL A 42 -3.61 -20.20 -3.18
N GLY A 43 -3.53 -21.53 -3.10
CA GLY A 43 -4.67 -22.43 -3.36
C GLY A 43 -5.08 -22.49 -4.83
N ALA A 44 -4.12 -22.36 -5.75
CA ALA A 44 -4.38 -22.40 -7.18
C ALA A 44 -3.89 -23.69 -7.84
N LEU A 45 -4.71 -24.23 -8.73
CA LEU A 45 -4.32 -25.30 -9.66
C LEU A 45 -3.54 -24.69 -10.82
N THR A 46 -2.30 -25.12 -11.03
CA THR A 46 -1.42 -24.52 -12.03
C THR A 46 -1.22 -25.50 -13.19
N GLU A 47 -1.52 -25.03 -14.38
CA GLU A 47 -1.20 -25.68 -15.63
C GLU A 47 -0.02 -24.97 -16.30
N PHE A 48 0.93 -25.78 -16.83
CA PHE A 48 2.13 -25.25 -17.44
C PHE A 48 2.17 -25.59 -18.94
N ILE A 49 2.37 -24.55 -19.74
CA ILE A 49 2.53 -24.63 -21.19
C ILE A 49 3.94 -24.13 -21.55
N ALA A 50 4.67 -24.93 -22.30
CA ALA A 50 5.98 -24.58 -22.85
C ALA A 50 5.89 -24.15 -24.33
N ASP A 51 4.93 -24.66 -25.07
CA ASP A 51 4.72 -24.40 -26.50
C ASP A 51 3.47 -23.50 -26.70
N PRO A 52 3.62 -22.29 -27.27
CA PRO A 52 2.51 -21.39 -27.53
C PRO A 52 1.35 -22.02 -28.32
N SER A 53 1.63 -23.03 -29.17
CA SER A 53 0.59 -23.71 -29.95
C SER A 53 -0.41 -24.49 -29.07
N GLN A 54 -0.01 -24.87 -27.84
CA GLN A 54 -0.85 -25.58 -26.90
C GLN A 54 -1.80 -24.67 -26.11
N VAL A 55 -1.66 -23.35 -26.23
CA VAL A 55 -2.51 -22.38 -25.51
C VAL A 55 -3.98 -22.54 -25.92
N ALA A 56 -4.24 -22.78 -27.21
CA ALA A 56 -5.58 -23.00 -27.73
C ALA A 56 -6.24 -24.26 -27.12
N THR A 57 -5.50 -25.36 -27.03
CA THR A 57 -5.98 -26.62 -26.44
C THR A 57 -6.26 -26.47 -24.95
N ALA A 58 -5.42 -25.72 -24.22
CA ALA A 58 -5.65 -25.43 -22.80
C ALA A 58 -6.95 -24.63 -22.56
N SER A 59 -7.53 -23.99 -23.57
CA SER A 59 -8.80 -23.30 -23.44
C SER A 59 -10.01 -24.24 -23.41
N GLU A 60 -9.88 -25.48 -23.86
CA GLU A 60 -10.95 -26.47 -23.93
C GLU A 60 -11.44 -26.89 -22.52
N ASP A 61 -10.54 -26.90 -21.53
CA ASP A 61 -10.87 -27.19 -20.12
C ASP A 61 -11.50 -25.99 -19.38
N GLY A 62 -11.92 -24.97 -20.13
CA GLY A 62 -12.50 -23.74 -19.61
C GLY A 62 -11.47 -22.62 -19.40
N PRO A 63 -11.92 -21.37 -19.26
CA PRO A 63 -11.03 -20.22 -19.18
C PRO A 63 -10.29 -20.19 -17.83
N PRO A 64 -8.96 -19.91 -17.82
CA PRO A 64 -8.21 -19.73 -16.58
C PRO A 64 -8.68 -18.49 -15.81
N SER A 65 -8.48 -18.46 -14.49
CA SER A 65 -8.72 -17.29 -13.66
C SER A 65 -7.66 -16.22 -13.87
N LEU A 66 -6.44 -16.64 -14.21
CA LEU A 66 -5.26 -15.78 -14.39
C LEU A 66 -4.28 -16.46 -15.35
N VAL A 67 -3.56 -15.67 -16.13
CA VAL A 67 -2.46 -16.12 -16.99
C VAL A 67 -1.16 -15.47 -16.52
N CYS A 68 -0.10 -16.28 -16.41
CA CYS A 68 1.26 -15.84 -16.13
C CYS A 68 2.14 -16.19 -17.32
N ILE A 69 2.88 -15.22 -17.88
CA ILE A 69 3.75 -15.45 -19.04
C ILE A 69 5.18 -15.02 -18.75
N ASP A 70 6.11 -15.92 -19.06
CA ASP A 70 7.56 -15.70 -18.98
C ASP A 70 8.10 -15.18 -20.31
N LEU A 71 8.23 -13.87 -20.43
CA LEU A 71 8.69 -13.18 -21.64
C LEU A 71 10.22 -13.15 -21.80
N ARG A 72 10.96 -13.84 -20.92
CA ARG A 72 12.42 -14.04 -21.09
C ARG A 72 12.70 -15.05 -22.20
N ALA A 73 11.76 -15.93 -22.48
CA ALA A 73 11.84 -16.89 -23.57
C ALA A 73 11.31 -16.23 -24.85
N PRO A 74 12.13 -16.09 -25.91
CA PRO A 74 11.77 -15.34 -27.12
C PRO A 74 10.62 -15.97 -27.91
N GLU A 75 10.37 -17.27 -27.73
CA GLU A 75 9.26 -18.00 -28.33
C GLU A 75 7.91 -17.68 -27.69
N LEU A 76 7.90 -17.16 -26.45
CA LEU A 76 6.70 -16.77 -25.74
C LEU A 76 6.45 -15.28 -25.96
N THR A 77 5.36 -14.96 -26.67
CA THR A 77 4.99 -13.59 -26.98
C THR A 77 3.64 -13.22 -26.38
N LEU A 78 3.42 -11.94 -26.13
CA LEU A 78 2.12 -11.45 -25.67
C LEU A 78 1.00 -11.78 -26.66
N ALA A 79 1.28 -11.73 -27.96
CA ALA A 79 0.32 -12.02 -29.02
C ALA A 79 -0.25 -13.45 -28.93
N SER A 80 0.56 -14.44 -28.53
CA SER A 80 0.12 -15.83 -28.38
C SER A 80 -0.93 -16.00 -27.28
N VAL A 81 -0.89 -15.18 -26.24
CA VAL A 81 -1.88 -15.19 -25.14
C VAL A 81 -3.09 -14.34 -25.47
N GLU A 82 -2.89 -13.19 -26.12
CA GLU A 82 -3.97 -12.27 -26.50
C GLU A 82 -4.96 -12.87 -27.45
N ALA A 83 -4.50 -13.68 -28.39
CA ALA A 83 -5.35 -14.35 -29.37
C ALA A 83 -6.34 -15.32 -28.71
N VAL A 84 -5.95 -15.98 -27.61
CA VAL A 84 -6.75 -17.05 -27.01
C VAL A 84 -7.50 -16.57 -25.76
N PHE A 85 -6.89 -15.71 -24.95
CA PHE A 85 -7.47 -15.24 -23.69
C PHE A 85 -7.59 -13.71 -23.63
N PRO A 86 -8.37 -13.07 -24.51
CA PRO A 86 -8.44 -11.61 -24.61
C PRO A 86 -8.97 -10.91 -23.36
N GLU A 87 -9.73 -11.58 -22.51
CA GLU A 87 -10.38 -11.01 -21.33
C GLU A 87 -9.68 -11.34 -20.01
N LYS A 88 -8.61 -12.15 -20.03
CA LYS A 88 -8.03 -12.67 -18.77
C LYS A 88 -6.94 -11.76 -18.23
N ARG A 89 -6.88 -11.66 -16.90
CA ARG A 89 -5.82 -10.94 -16.18
C ARG A 89 -4.47 -11.59 -16.45
N LEU A 90 -3.45 -10.75 -16.63
CA LEU A 90 -2.13 -11.16 -17.05
C LEU A 90 -1.07 -10.68 -16.06
N ILE A 91 -0.14 -11.58 -15.72
CA ILE A 91 1.14 -11.29 -15.07
C ILE A 91 2.23 -11.55 -16.10
N CYS A 92 3.08 -10.56 -16.35
CA CYS A 92 4.25 -10.70 -17.20
C CYS A 92 5.51 -10.85 -16.34
N ILE A 93 6.35 -11.83 -16.66
CA ILE A 93 7.69 -12.00 -16.10
C ILE A 93 8.68 -11.57 -17.17
N VAL A 94 9.56 -10.63 -16.84
CA VAL A 94 10.55 -10.07 -17.77
C VAL A 94 11.97 -10.24 -17.22
N GLY A 95 12.99 -10.19 -18.08
CA GLY A 95 14.38 -10.24 -17.66
C GLY A 95 14.92 -8.83 -17.42
N GLY A 96 15.55 -8.62 -16.25
CA GLY A 96 16.20 -7.35 -15.94
C GLY A 96 15.25 -6.15 -15.80
N GLN A 97 15.83 -4.97 -15.64
CA GLN A 97 15.09 -3.70 -15.46
C GLN A 97 14.90 -2.99 -16.81
N ASP A 98 14.28 -3.65 -17.78
CA ASP A 98 13.91 -3.02 -19.04
C ASP A 98 12.58 -2.27 -18.91
N PHE A 99 12.68 -0.96 -18.64
CA PHE A 99 11.52 -0.09 -18.50
C PHE A 99 10.66 0.00 -19.76
N ALA A 100 11.24 -0.16 -20.95
CA ALA A 100 10.49 -0.16 -22.20
C ALA A 100 9.61 -1.42 -22.28
N GLN A 101 10.17 -2.58 -21.94
CA GLN A 101 9.42 -3.84 -21.89
C GLN A 101 8.35 -3.81 -20.78
N ILE A 102 8.68 -3.29 -19.58
CA ILE A 102 7.72 -3.11 -18.49
C ILE A 102 6.54 -2.25 -18.95
N SER A 103 6.83 -1.10 -19.57
CA SER A 103 5.80 -0.18 -20.06
C SER A 103 4.96 -0.81 -21.16
N ALA A 104 5.57 -1.53 -22.11
CA ALA A 104 4.87 -2.24 -23.16
C ALA A 104 3.92 -3.31 -22.61
N CYS A 105 4.36 -4.09 -21.61
CA CYS A 105 3.49 -5.07 -20.95
C CYS A 105 2.30 -4.39 -20.26
N LEU A 106 2.54 -3.34 -19.47
CA LEU A 106 1.49 -2.62 -18.75
C LEU A 106 0.52 -1.86 -19.68
N SER A 107 0.94 -1.53 -20.90
CA SER A 107 0.06 -0.91 -21.90
C SER A 107 -1.08 -1.83 -22.35
N LEU A 108 -0.92 -3.15 -22.18
CA LEU A 108 -2.01 -4.07 -22.40
C LEU A 108 -3.11 -3.89 -21.36
N PRO A 109 -4.38 -3.72 -21.75
CA PRO A 109 -5.48 -3.44 -20.80
C PRO A 109 -5.58 -4.45 -19.65
N ARG A 110 -5.19 -5.70 -19.91
CA ARG A 110 -5.30 -6.84 -18.99
C ARG A 110 -4.06 -7.12 -18.17
N CYS A 111 -2.90 -6.63 -18.58
CA CYS A 111 -1.67 -6.78 -17.82
C CYS A 111 -1.74 -5.85 -16.60
N GLY A 112 -1.92 -6.43 -15.43
CA GLY A 112 -1.94 -5.72 -14.15
C GLY A 112 -0.63 -5.80 -13.40
N SER A 113 0.32 -6.61 -13.87
CA SER A 113 1.54 -6.85 -13.10
C SER A 113 2.69 -7.25 -14.00
N VAL A 114 3.83 -6.62 -13.79
CA VAL A 114 5.11 -6.98 -14.41
C VAL A 114 6.12 -7.20 -13.30
N ILE A 115 6.77 -8.36 -13.32
CA ILE A 115 7.77 -8.77 -12.33
C ILE A 115 9.06 -9.06 -13.07
N THR A 116 10.16 -8.47 -12.63
CA THR A 116 11.49 -8.80 -13.16
C THR A 116 12.05 -10.04 -12.48
N TYR A 117 12.77 -10.85 -13.20
CA TYR A 117 13.41 -12.05 -12.69
C TYR A 117 14.88 -12.06 -13.06
N ASP A 118 15.71 -11.87 -12.03
CA ASP A 118 17.18 -11.87 -12.12
C ASP A 118 17.76 -12.98 -11.25
N ASP A 119 17.41 -14.24 -11.47
CA ASP A 119 17.80 -15.45 -10.75
C ASP A 119 16.84 -15.94 -9.66
N LYS A 120 16.04 -15.10 -9.03
CA LYS A 120 15.05 -15.51 -8.02
C LYS A 120 13.84 -14.60 -8.01
N PHE A 121 12.72 -15.12 -7.55
CA PHE A 121 11.54 -14.35 -7.20
C PHE A 121 11.63 -13.82 -5.78
N GLU A 122 10.97 -12.68 -5.55
CA GLU A 122 10.49 -12.30 -4.23
C GLU A 122 9.16 -13.05 -3.98
N PRO A 123 9.15 -14.13 -3.15
CA PRO A 123 7.96 -14.98 -3.02
C PRO A 123 6.74 -14.23 -2.52
N GLU A 124 6.94 -13.31 -1.58
CA GLU A 124 5.89 -12.51 -0.97
C GLU A 124 5.21 -11.60 -1.99
N ASP A 125 5.99 -10.91 -2.82
CA ASP A 125 5.45 -10.04 -3.86
C ASP A 125 4.58 -10.81 -4.86
N PHE A 126 5.06 -11.98 -5.29
CA PHE A 126 4.33 -12.83 -6.22
C PHE A 126 3.02 -13.37 -5.60
N ILE A 127 3.07 -13.87 -4.37
CA ILE A 127 1.89 -14.38 -3.64
C ILE A 127 0.86 -13.28 -3.44
N ILE A 128 1.28 -12.08 -3.01
CA ILE A 128 0.41 -10.94 -2.80
C ILE A 128 -0.24 -10.52 -4.12
N THR A 129 0.54 -10.48 -5.19
CA THR A 129 0.06 -10.11 -6.53
C THR A 129 -1.01 -11.06 -7.02
N VAL A 130 -0.76 -12.37 -6.98
CA VAL A 130 -1.75 -13.38 -7.37
C VAL A 130 -3.00 -13.29 -6.49
N THR A 131 -2.83 -13.16 -5.17
CA THR A 131 -3.94 -13.05 -4.23
C THR A 131 -4.81 -11.82 -4.51
N LYS A 132 -4.21 -10.65 -4.75
CA LYS A 132 -4.94 -9.44 -5.13
C LYS A 132 -5.70 -9.61 -6.45
N LEU A 133 -5.08 -10.22 -7.45
CA LEU A 133 -5.72 -10.46 -8.74
C LEU A 133 -6.89 -11.46 -8.64
N LEU A 134 -6.79 -12.48 -7.80
CA LEU A 134 -7.85 -13.48 -7.65
C LEU A 134 -9.02 -12.96 -6.80
N HIS A 135 -8.73 -12.26 -5.69
CA HIS A 135 -9.74 -11.90 -4.69
C HIS A 135 -10.20 -10.44 -4.77
N GLY A 136 -9.50 -9.57 -5.49
CA GLY A 136 -9.92 -8.18 -5.72
C GLY A 136 -9.77 -7.25 -4.51
N GLN A 137 -9.17 -7.69 -3.41
CA GLN A 137 -8.86 -6.83 -2.26
C GLN A 137 -7.54 -6.12 -2.48
N ILE A 138 -7.56 -4.98 -3.19
CA ILE A 138 -6.35 -4.33 -3.67
C ILE A 138 -5.66 -3.42 -2.65
N PHE A 139 -6.39 -2.75 -1.78
CA PHE A 139 -5.85 -1.76 -0.83
C PHE A 139 -5.13 -2.38 0.37
N GLY A 140 -4.19 -1.63 0.93
CA GLY A 140 -3.56 -1.87 2.22
C GLY A 140 -2.12 -2.32 2.14
N VAL A 141 -1.21 -1.44 2.64
CA VAL A 141 0.24 -1.68 2.72
C VAL A 141 0.60 -2.84 3.64
N GLN A 142 -0.23 -3.15 4.63
CA GLN A 142 -0.02 -4.29 5.56
C GLN A 142 0.09 -5.65 4.86
N LYS A 143 -0.40 -5.77 3.63
CA LYS A 143 -0.32 -7.01 2.85
C LYS A 143 1.12 -7.36 2.43
N TYR A 144 2.00 -6.37 2.45
CA TYR A 144 3.41 -6.49 2.05
C TYR A 144 4.34 -6.80 3.22
N PHE A 145 3.77 -7.02 4.42
CA PHE A 145 4.54 -7.29 5.63
C PHE A 145 4.03 -8.52 6.36
N PRO A 146 4.90 -9.22 7.12
CA PRO A 146 4.48 -10.27 8.02
C PRO A 146 3.46 -9.76 9.04
N TRP A 147 2.61 -10.66 9.52
CA TRP A 147 1.66 -10.35 10.58
C TRP A 147 2.37 -9.83 11.83
N GLY A 148 1.84 -8.76 12.44
CA GLY A 148 2.40 -8.16 13.66
C GLY A 148 3.33 -6.97 13.42
N VAL A 149 3.66 -6.64 12.17
CA VAL A 149 4.40 -5.40 11.86
C VAL A 149 3.53 -4.18 12.16
N THR A 150 4.10 -3.22 12.88
CA THR A 150 3.42 -1.96 13.22
C THR A 150 3.30 -1.05 12.01
N LEU A 151 2.10 -0.53 11.80
CA LEU A 151 1.81 0.49 10.78
C LEU A 151 1.75 1.87 11.45
N TYR A 152 2.49 2.81 10.91
CA TYR A 152 2.36 4.22 11.26
C TYR A 152 1.45 4.89 10.24
N ASN A 153 0.32 5.43 10.72
CA ASN A 153 -0.68 6.07 9.88
C ASN A 153 -0.76 7.55 10.21
N MET A 154 -0.80 8.38 9.17
CA MET A 154 -0.90 9.83 9.25
C MET A 154 -2.00 10.30 8.32
N GLU A 155 -2.69 11.38 8.68
CA GLU A 155 -3.68 12.04 7.82
C GLU A 155 -3.21 13.44 7.50
N ILE A 156 -3.27 13.81 6.24
CA ILE A 156 -2.83 15.11 5.73
C ILE A 156 -4.06 15.87 5.25
N ALA A 157 -4.32 17.01 5.86
CA ALA A 157 -5.37 17.96 5.47
C ALA A 157 -4.80 19.31 4.99
N SER A 158 -3.52 19.57 5.23
CA SER A 158 -2.87 20.86 4.91
C SER A 158 -1.41 20.66 4.45
N TYR A 159 -0.81 21.72 3.96
CA TYR A 159 0.61 21.74 3.63
C TYR A 159 1.50 21.49 4.87
N ASP A 160 1.13 22.06 6.01
CA ASP A 160 1.86 21.87 7.27
C ASP A 160 1.82 20.40 7.73
N ASP A 161 0.68 19.72 7.54
CA ASP A 161 0.59 18.29 7.84
C ASP A 161 1.49 17.46 6.92
N LYS A 162 1.64 17.86 5.63
CA LYS A 162 2.60 17.24 4.70
C LYS A 162 4.01 17.31 5.26
N ILE A 163 4.44 18.47 5.72
CA ILE A 163 5.80 18.66 6.28
C ILE A 163 6.00 17.76 7.50
N LYS A 164 5.05 17.78 8.45
CA LYS A 164 5.11 16.92 9.64
C LYS A 164 5.14 15.43 9.29
N ALA A 165 4.36 15.02 8.29
CA ALA A 165 4.34 13.62 7.84
C ALA A 165 5.68 13.19 7.24
N LEU A 166 6.35 14.05 6.47
CA LEU A 166 7.68 13.79 5.93
C LEU A 166 8.74 13.70 7.05
N ASP A 167 8.67 14.57 8.07
CA ASP A 167 9.58 14.54 9.21
C ASP A 167 9.42 13.21 9.99
N VAL A 168 8.19 12.79 10.28
CA VAL A 168 7.90 11.51 10.95
C VAL A 168 8.38 10.33 10.11
N LEU A 169 8.14 10.37 8.79
CA LEU A 169 8.60 9.32 7.88
C LEU A 169 10.12 9.21 7.87
N CYS A 170 10.84 10.35 7.78
CA CYS A 170 12.30 10.37 7.81
C CYS A 170 12.85 9.81 9.13
N ALA A 171 12.28 10.21 10.26
CA ALA A 171 12.67 9.71 11.58
C ALA A 171 12.43 8.19 11.68
N TYR A 172 11.28 7.71 11.20
CA TYR A 172 10.99 6.27 11.22
C TYR A 172 11.89 5.47 10.27
N ALA A 173 12.19 6.01 9.08
CA ALA A 173 13.12 5.38 8.14
C ALA A 173 14.53 5.25 8.74
N GLU A 174 14.99 6.27 9.47
CA GLU A 174 16.26 6.24 10.18
C GLU A 174 16.26 5.17 11.28
N LEU A 175 15.21 5.09 12.10
CA LEU A 175 15.03 4.03 13.10
C LEU A 175 14.99 2.63 12.47
N ALA A 176 14.43 2.50 11.28
CA ALA A 176 14.42 1.26 10.50
C ALA A 176 15.76 0.90 9.86
N GLY A 177 16.79 1.77 9.99
CA GLY A 177 18.14 1.52 9.50
C GLY A 177 18.47 2.18 8.16
N ALA A 178 17.60 3.01 7.59
CA ALA A 178 17.91 3.74 6.35
C ALA A 178 19.00 4.80 6.61
N ARG A 179 20.14 4.64 5.94
CA ARG A 179 21.23 5.64 6.01
C ARG A 179 20.84 6.92 5.29
N GLY A 180 21.48 8.06 5.62
CA GLY A 180 21.14 9.39 5.10
C GLY A 180 20.79 9.44 3.60
N PRO A 181 21.68 9.01 2.67
CA PRO A 181 21.37 9.06 1.24
C PRO A 181 20.20 8.17 0.81
N VAL A 182 19.94 7.05 1.53
CA VAL A 182 18.81 6.16 1.28
C VAL A 182 17.52 6.83 1.78
N ARG A 183 17.54 7.33 3.04
CA ARG A 183 16.44 8.07 3.64
C ARG A 183 16.03 9.27 2.78
N ASP A 184 16.99 10.06 2.30
CA ASP A 184 16.70 11.26 1.51
C ASP A 184 16.04 10.92 0.17
N ARG A 185 16.45 9.81 -0.48
CA ARG A 185 15.77 9.31 -1.68
C ARG A 185 14.35 8.83 -1.39
N MET A 186 14.15 8.14 -0.26
CA MET A 186 12.82 7.70 0.18
C MET A 186 11.90 8.90 0.47
N ALA A 187 12.43 9.95 1.10
CA ALA A 187 11.71 11.19 1.38
C ALA A 187 11.25 11.89 0.09
N LEU A 188 12.10 11.94 -0.94
CA LEU A 188 11.73 12.49 -2.25
C LEU A 188 10.59 11.71 -2.91
N VAL A 189 10.63 10.38 -2.83
CA VAL A 189 9.52 9.54 -3.34
C VAL A 189 8.24 9.81 -2.55
N ALA A 190 8.32 9.85 -1.22
CA ALA A 190 7.17 10.12 -0.36
C ALA A 190 6.55 11.49 -0.66
N GLU A 191 7.38 12.54 -0.76
CA GLU A 191 6.92 13.88 -1.08
C GLU A 191 6.16 13.93 -2.40
N GLU A 192 6.68 13.29 -3.43
CA GLU A 192 6.02 13.24 -4.74
C GLU A 192 4.69 12.51 -4.70
N LEU A 193 4.63 11.34 -4.01
CA LEU A 193 3.37 10.62 -3.86
C LEU A 193 2.33 11.42 -3.10
N ILE A 194 2.75 12.14 -2.05
CA ILE A 194 1.86 13.00 -1.25
C ILE A 194 1.38 14.19 -2.10
N ILE A 195 2.27 14.85 -2.84
CA ILE A 195 1.91 15.96 -3.74
C ILE A 195 0.90 15.50 -4.79
N ASN A 196 1.09 14.32 -5.38
CA ASN A 196 0.16 13.77 -6.36
C ASN A 196 -1.22 13.53 -5.74
N ALA A 197 -1.29 13.00 -4.53
CA ALA A 197 -2.54 12.75 -3.82
C ALA A 197 -3.23 14.05 -3.36
N MET A 198 -2.46 15.08 -2.95
CA MET A 198 -3.01 16.35 -2.49
C MET A 198 -3.50 17.25 -3.62
N TYR A 199 -2.73 17.36 -4.72
CA TYR A 199 -2.96 18.41 -5.74
C TYR A 199 -3.38 17.88 -7.11
N HIS A 200 -3.00 16.64 -7.45
CA HIS A 200 -3.34 16.07 -8.76
C HIS A 200 -4.52 15.12 -8.73
N ALA A 201 -4.77 14.47 -7.59
CA ALA A 201 -5.91 13.58 -7.43
C ALA A 201 -7.26 14.31 -7.26
N PRO A 202 -7.35 15.51 -6.61
CA PRO A 202 -8.63 16.16 -6.41
C PRO A 202 -9.30 16.56 -7.72
N VAL A 203 -10.55 16.11 -7.86
CA VAL A 203 -11.43 16.42 -8.99
C VAL A 203 -12.81 16.84 -8.46
N ASP A 204 -13.53 17.64 -9.25
CA ASP A 204 -14.93 17.95 -9.00
C ASP A 204 -15.86 16.78 -9.36
N ASP A 205 -17.16 16.96 -9.18
CA ASP A 205 -18.18 15.95 -9.47
C ASP A 205 -18.24 15.58 -10.97
N GLU A 206 -17.69 16.44 -11.85
CA GLU A 206 -17.59 16.23 -13.29
C GLU A 206 -16.26 15.58 -13.70
N GLY A 207 -15.37 15.33 -12.73
CA GLY A 207 -14.05 14.71 -12.95
C GLY A 207 -12.98 15.67 -13.43
N LYS A 208 -13.20 17.00 -13.35
CA LYS A 208 -12.19 18.00 -13.73
C LYS A 208 -11.22 18.27 -12.57
N PRO A 209 -9.92 18.37 -12.83
CA PRO A 209 -8.93 18.66 -11.80
C PRO A 209 -9.17 20.01 -11.12
N LEU A 210 -9.27 20.02 -9.79
CA LEU A 210 -9.57 21.21 -9.00
C LEU A 210 -8.40 22.20 -8.95
N PHE A 211 -7.16 21.71 -8.85
CA PHE A 211 -6.01 22.56 -8.54
C PHE A 211 -5.01 22.75 -9.68
N ARG A 212 -5.27 22.19 -10.87
CA ARG A 212 -4.33 22.20 -11.99
C ARG A 212 -3.98 23.62 -12.48
N HIS A 213 -4.87 24.57 -12.27
CA HIS A 213 -4.73 25.97 -12.71
C HIS A 213 -4.07 26.87 -11.66
N LEU A 214 -3.87 26.39 -10.43
CA LEU A 214 -3.33 27.19 -9.35
C LEU A 214 -1.80 27.22 -9.35
N PRO A 215 -1.18 28.38 -9.10
CA PRO A 215 0.25 28.48 -8.86
C PRO A 215 0.67 27.70 -7.61
N ARG A 216 1.86 27.11 -7.61
CA ARG A 216 2.37 26.32 -6.46
C ARG A 216 2.32 27.08 -5.12
N LYS A 217 2.49 28.39 -5.13
CA LYS A 217 2.44 29.23 -3.91
C LYS A 217 1.05 29.27 -3.28
N GLU A 218 0.00 29.21 -4.08
CA GLU A 218 -1.38 29.20 -3.58
C GLU A 218 -1.77 27.85 -3.01
N LEU A 219 -1.15 26.77 -3.49
CA LEU A 219 -1.41 25.40 -3.00
C LEU A 219 -1.02 25.21 -1.53
N THR A 220 -0.10 26.02 -0.99
CA THR A 220 0.32 25.94 0.42
C THR A 220 -0.71 26.45 1.41
N HIS A 221 -1.76 27.12 0.94
CA HIS A 221 -2.82 27.71 1.77
C HIS A 221 -4.16 26.95 1.68
N ILE A 222 -4.16 25.79 1.03
CA ILE A 222 -5.38 25.00 0.85
C ILE A 222 -5.51 23.99 1.98
N ASP A 223 -6.68 23.98 2.61
CA ASP A 223 -7.11 22.91 3.51
C ASP A 223 -8.01 21.94 2.73
N PHE A 224 -7.71 20.64 2.85
CA PHE A 224 -8.38 19.60 2.08
C PHE A 224 -9.49 18.95 2.92
N GLU A 225 -10.73 18.97 2.43
CA GLU A 225 -11.84 18.26 3.07
C GLU A 225 -11.62 16.73 3.09
N ARG A 226 -11.18 16.19 1.93
CA ARG A 226 -10.83 14.78 1.81
C ARG A 226 -9.35 14.59 2.12
N ARG A 227 -9.09 14.06 3.30
CA ARG A 227 -7.73 13.85 3.81
C ARG A 227 -6.98 12.81 3.01
N VAL A 228 -5.72 13.08 2.74
CA VAL A 228 -4.79 12.10 2.22
C VAL A 228 -4.27 11.25 3.37
N LYS A 229 -4.31 9.93 3.21
CA LYS A 229 -3.76 8.98 4.20
C LYS A 229 -2.37 8.56 3.77
N VAL A 230 -1.42 8.71 4.68
CA VAL A 230 -0.05 8.23 4.52
C VAL A 230 0.20 7.13 5.54
N SER A 231 0.66 5.98 5.09
CA SER A 231 1.01 4.85 5.95
C SER A 231 2.44 4.42 5.66
N CYS A 232 3.20 4.11 6.68
CA CYS A 232 4.52 3.52 6.53
C CYS A 232 4.72 2.35 7.49
N ALA A 233 5.55 1.39 7.07
CA ALA A 233 5.90 0.21 7.84
C ALA A 233 7.28 -0.28 7.47
N SER A 234 7.93 -1.00 8.40
CA SER A 234 9.19 -1.69 8.15
C SER A 234 9.27 -2.99 8.93
N ASN A 235 9.86 -4.02 8.33
CA ASN A 235 10.24 -5.27 8.99
C ASN A 235 11.75 -5.37 9.23
N GLY A 236 12.49 -4.26 9.04
CA GLY A 236 13.94 -4.20 9.18
C GLY A 236 14.72 -4.47 7.88
N GLN A 237 14.15 -5.22 6.93
CA GLN A 237 14.72 -5.44 5.59
C GLN A 237 14.02 -4.56 4.55
N HIS A 238 12.69 -4.53 4.59
CA HIS A 238 11.88 -3.70 3.70
C HIS A 238 11.27 -2.54 4.46
N PHE A 239 11.17 -1.40 3.78
CA PHE A 239 10.41 -0.24 4.20
C PHE A 239 9.37 0.07 3.13
N ALA A 240 8.13 0.32 3.51
CA ALA A 240 7.11 0.73 2.57
C ALA A 240 6.45 2.04 2.96
N ILE A 241 6.10 2.80 1.93
CA ILE A 241 5.33 4.03 2.02
C ILE A 241 4.09 3.85 1.16
N ALA A 242 2.91 4.05 1.73
CA ALA A 242 1.65 4.05 1.02
C ALA A 242 0.99 5.42 1.17
N VAL A 243 0.57 5.99 0.06
CA VAL A 243 -0.19 7.24 0.03
C VAL A 243 -1.52 6.98 -0.65
N ARG A 244 -2.61 7.34 0.03
CA ARG A 244 -3.98 7.10 -0.44
C ARG A 244 -4.80 8.37 -0.47
N ASP A 245 -5.33 8.71 -1.63
CA ASP A 245 -6.39 9.70 -1.82
C ASP A 245 -7.80 9.08 -1.74
N GLN A 246 -8.82 9.93 -1.72
CA GLN A 246 -10.23 9.52 -1.67
C GLN A 246 -10.99 9.95 -2.95
N TYR A 247 -10.29 10.23 -4.04
CA TYR A 247 -10.89 10.66 -5.30
C TYR A 247 -10.96 9.53 -6.33
N GLY A 248 -9.90 8.71 -6.42
CA GLY A 248 -9.83 7.63 -7.41
C GLY A 248 -9.84 8.14 -8.84
N SER A 249 -9.25 9.32 -9.07
CA SER A 249 -9.19 9.97 -10.38
C SER A 249 -8.08 9.42 -11.28
N LEU A 250 -7.10 8.72 -10.71
CA LEU A 250 -6.01 8.12 -11.46
C LEU A 250 -6.48 6.85 -12.17
N ASP A 251 -6.27 6.80 -13.48
CA ASP A 251 -6.54 5.63 -14.31
C ASP A 251 -5.25 4.92 -14.75
N LYS A 252 -5.40 3.70 -15.26
CA LYS A 252 -4.27 2.88 -15.71
C LYS A 252 -3.52 3.52 -16.89
N ASP A 253 -4.22 4.13 -17.83
CA ASP A 253 -3.61 4.72 -19.02
C ASP A 253 -2.72 5.89 -18.65
N THR A 254 -3.14 6.68 -17.68
CA THR A 254 -2.34 7.76 -17.09
C THR A 254 -1.10 7.21 -16.42
N VAL A 255 -1.21 6.14 -15.61
CA VAL A 255 -0.05 5.46 -15.00
C VAL A 255 0.93 5.00 -16.08
N VAL A 256 0.45 4.31 -17.13
CA VAL A 256 1.29 3.82 -18.22
C VAL A 256 1.99 4.97 -18.96
N LYS A 257 1.29 6.07 -19.23
CA LYS A 257 1.89 7.27 -19.85
C LYS A 257 3.02 7.84 -18.99
N PHE A 258 2.84 7.89 -17.66
CA PHE A 258 3.91 8.36 -16.76
C PHE A 258 5.10 7.40 -16.73
N LEU A 259 4.85 6.09 -16.70
CA LEU A 259 5.90 5.08 -16.73
C LEU A 259 6.70 5.14 -18.05
N SER A 260 6.03 5.30 -19.18
CA SER A 260 6.67 5.45 -20.51
C SER A 260 7.52 6.72 -20.59
N LYS A 261 7.02 7.86 -20.12
CA LYS A 261 7.80 9.11 -20.03
C LYS A 261 9.00 8.95 -19.09
N GLY A 262 8.79 8.26 -17.96
CA GLY A 262 9.84 7.94 -17.01
C GLY A 262 10.93 7.07 -17.62
N ALA A 263 10.56 6.07 -18.39
CA ALA A 263 11.48 5.21 -19.13
C ALA A 263 12.32 6.03 -20.13
N LEU A 264 11.69 6.90 -20.92
CA LEU A 264 12.41 7.79 -21.85
C LEU A 264 13.36 8.74 -21.12
N ALA A 265 12.92 9.37 -20.03
CA ALA A 265 13.77 10.27 -19.23
C ALA A 265 14.94 9.55 -18.53
N ILE A 266 14.87 8.24 -18.37
CA ILE A 266 15.97 7.40 -17.88
C ILE A 266 16.97 7.12 -19.00
N LEU A 267 16.47 6.86 -20.21
CA LEU A 267 17.29 6.53 -21.38
C LEU A 267 17.93 7.77 -22.03
N GLU A 268 17.23 8.92 -21.99
CA GLU A 268 17.65 10.18 -22.60
C GLU A 268 17.64 11.33 -21.57
N PRO A 269 18.64 11.39 -20.67
CA PRO A 269 18.65 12.40 -19.58
C PRO A 269 18.77 13.85 -20.08
N GLU A 270 19.18 14.07 -21.35
CA GLU A 270 19.35 15.40 -21.95
C GLU A 270 18.02 16.04 -22.41
N ASN A 271 16.97 15.24 -22.60
CA ASN A 271 15.66 15.68 -23.11
C ASN A 271 14.64 15.93 -21.98
N ARG A 272 15.07 16.60 -20.91
CA ARG A 272 14.21 16.88 -19.74
C ARG A 272 13.29 18.08 -20.01
N ASP A 273 12.13 17.82 -20.54
CA ASP A 273 11.03 18.76 -20.46
C ASP A 273 10.62 18.98 -19.00
N SER A 274 10.60 20.25 -18.63
CA SER A 274 10.46 20.74 -17.27
C SER A 274 9.20 20.26 -16.53
N GLY A 275 9.37 19.53 -15.44
CA GLY A 275 8.55 19.63 -14.24
C GLY A 275 7.48 18.59 -14.00
N ALA A 276 6.72 18.08 -14.95
CA ALA A 276 5.63 17.15 -14.69
C ALA A 276 6.07 15.68 -14.93
N GLY A 277 6.14 14.89 -13.87
CA GLY A 277 6.43 13.45 -13.93
C GLY A 277 7.83 13.03 -13.47
N LEU A 278 8.69 13.96 -13.05
CA LEU A 278 10.03 13.65 -12.54
C LEU A 278 10.00 12.84 -11.24
N GLY A 279 8.98 13.01 -10.42
CA GLY A 279 8.88 12.31 -9.16
C GLY A 279 8.55 10.84 -9.31
N LEU A 280 7.70 10.46 -10.28
CA LEU A 280 7.46 9.05 -10.56
C LEU A 280 8.70 8.37 -11.20
N VAL A 281 9.49 9.13 -11.97
CA VAL A 281 10.82 8.69 -12.46
C VAL A 281 11.75 8.42 -11.27
N SER A 282 11.73 9.30 -10.25
CA SER A 282 12.48 9.09 -9.03
C SER A 282 12.02 7.82 -8.30
N ALA A 283 10.71 7.60 -8.22
CA ALA A 283 10.15 6.38 -7.62
C ALA A 283 10.59 5.11 -8.36
N LEU A 284 10.55 5.11 -9.71
CA LEU A 284 11.02 3.99 -10.53
C LEU A 284 12.51 3.68 -10.33
N LYS A 285 13.33 4.72 -10.13
CA LYS A 285 14.78 4.56 -9.91
C LYS A 285 15.14 4.13 -8.50
N THR A 286 14.23 4.33 -7.55
CA THR A 286 14.54 4.24 -6.11
C THR A 286 13.81 3.08 -5.44
N ALA A 287 12.50 2.91 -5.71
CA ALA A 287 11.72 1.84 -5.11
C ALA A 287 12.03 0.49 -5.78
N ASN A 288 11.96 -0.59 -5.00
CA ASN A 288 12.10 -1.95 -5.53
C ASN A 288 10.76 -2.48 -6.05
N GLN A 289 9.65 -2.05 -5.44
CA GLN A 289 8.31 -2.37 -5.93
C GLN A 289 7.48 -1.09 -5.98
N LEU A 290 6.71 -0.92 -7.04
CA LEU A 290 5.80 0.21 -7.21
C LEU A 290 4.40 -0.31 -7.52
N ILE A 291 3.45 -0.02 -6.65
CA ILE A 291 2.12 -0.59 -6.69
C ILE A 291 1.08 0.54 -6.77
N PHE A 292 0.23 0.47 -7.77
CA PHE A 292 -0.91 1.37 -7.96
C PHE A 292 -2.21 0.60 -7.74
N ASN A 293 -2.94 0.94 -6.70
CA ASN A 293 -4.25 0.39 -6.39
C ASN A 293 -5.31 1.42 -6.80
N LEU A 294 -6.01 1.15 -7.87
CA LEU A 294 -6.94 2.08 -8.51
C LEU A 294 -8.38 1.64 -8.28
N ALA A 295 -9.16 2.42 -7.56
CA ALA A 295 -10.60 2.23 -7.43
C ALA A 295 -11.32 3.51 -7.88
N PRO A 296 -11.81 3.54 -9.14
CA PRO A 296 -12.43 4.72 -9.71
C PRO A 296 -13.54 5.29 -8.82
N ALA A 297 -13.51 6.61 -8.59
CA ALA A 297 -14.43 7.36 -7.72
C ALA A 297 -14.47 6.93 -6.24
N ILE A 298 -13.54 6.06 -5.81
CA ILE A 298 -13.42 5.61 -4.41
C ILE A 298 -12.09 6.08 -3.81
N GLY A 299 -11.00 5.90 -4.54
CA GLY A 299 -9.67 6.29 -4.08
C GLY A 299 -8.55 5.64 -4.87
N THR A 300 -7.38 6.24 -4.79
CA THR A 300 -6.13 5.69 -5.30
C THR A 300 -5.18 5.47 -4.14
N GLU A 301 -4.50 4.33 -4.11
CA GLU A 301 -3.38 4.09 -3.19
C GLU A 301 -2.14 3.75 -4.00
N VAL A 302 -1.08 4.51 -3.81
CA VAL A 302 0.23 4.22 -4.41
C VAL A 302 1.16 3.77 -3.30
N ILE A 303 1.77 2.59 -3.48
CA ILE A 303 2.71 2.01 -2.52
C ILE A 303 4.07 1.89 -3.18
N ALA A 304 5.09 2.41 -2.51
CA ALA A 304 6.50 2.20 -2.85
C ALA A 304 7.14 1.34 -1.77
N VAL A 305 7.74 0.22 -2.16
CA VAL A 305 8.48 -0.68 -1.27
C VAL A 305 9.97 -0.57 -1.58
N PHE A 306 10.77 -0.45 -0.54
CA PHE A 306 12.22 -0.29 -0.59
C PHE A 306 12.89 -1.45 0.13
N ASP A 307 13.81 -2.14 -0.52
CA ASP A 307 14.73 -3.09 0.10
C ASP A 307 15.95 -2.30 0.60
N LEU A 308 16.08 -2.17 1.91
CA LEU A 308 17.13 -1.36 2.54
C LEU A 308 18.52 -1.92 2.27
N ASP A 309 18.67 -3.25 2.21
CA ASP A 309 19.95 -3.89 1.96
C ASP A 309 20.42 -3.63 0.52
N LEU A 310 19.54 -3.79 -0.45
CA LEU A 310 19.83 -3.50 -1.85
C LEU A 310 20.15 -2.03 -2.07
N MET A 311 19.41 -1.12 -1.45
CA MET A 311 19.65 0.31 -1.54
C MET A 311 21.00 0.71 -0.93
N HIS A 312 21.41 0.09 0.18
CA HIS A 312 22.71 0.32 0.79
C HIS A 312 23.88 -0.18 -0.08
N GLN A 313 23.65 -1.23 -0.86
CA GLN A 313 24.61 -1.76 -1.84
C GLN A 313 24.65 -0.97 -3.15
N GLY A 314 23.81 0.05 -3.30
CA GLY A 314 23.70 0.84 -4.52
C GLY A 314 22.81 0.21 -5.60
N HIS A 315 22.14 -0.89 -5.32
CA HIS A 315 21.19 -1.56 -6.21
C HIS A 315 19.78 -1.00 -6.01
N ALA A 316 19.56 0.20 -6.49
CA ALA A 316 18.24 0.81 -6.54
C ALA A 316 17.58 0.55 -7.89
N GLY A 317 16.25 0.51 -7.91
CA GLY A 317 15.44 0.39 -9.11
C GLY A 317 14.36 -0.69 -9.00
N VAL A 318 13.32 -0.49 -9.79
CA VAL A 318 12.10 -1.28 -9.67
C VAL A 318 12.30 -2.71 -10.18
N ARG A 319 11.89 -3.66 -9.35
CA ARG A 319 11.83 -5.11 -9.66
C ARG A 319 10.43 -5.57 -10.02
N SER A 320 9.42 -4.85 -9.55
CA SER A 320 8.04 -5.11 -9.96
C SER A 320 7.21 -3.84 -10.02
N VAL A 321 6.29 -3.80 -10.98
CA VAL A 321 5.30 -2.75 -11.13
C VAL A 321 3.93 -3.39 -11.24
N HIS A 322 3.01 -2.95 -10.38
CA HIS A 322 1.67 -3.48 -10.31
C HIS A 322 0.64 -2.36 -10.46
N VAL A 323 -0.37 -2.59 -11.29
CA VAL A 323 -1.53 -1.72 -11.46
C VAL A 323 -2.79 -2.55 -11.26
N PHE A 324 -3.30 -2.55 -10.04
CA PHE A 324 -4.53 -3.24 -9.69
C PHE A 324 -5.72 -2.30 -9.83
N THR A 325 -6.74 -2.72 -10.56
CA THR A 325 -7.97 -1.95 -10.71
C THR A 325 -9.14 -2.68 -10.05
N ASP A 326 -9.78 -2.02 -9.10
CA ASP A 326 -11.05 -2.47 -8.53
C ASP A 326 -12.21 -1.87 -9.35
N ARG A 327 -12.97 -2.72 -10.02
CA ARG A 327 -14.11 -2.31 -10.84
C ARG A 327 -15.45 -2.42 -10.08
N ARG A 328 -15.42 -2.66 -8.78
CA ARG A 328 -16.65 -2.62 -7.98
C ARG A 328 -17.22 -1.21 -8.06
N ARG A 329 -18.53 -1.11 -8.28
CA ARG A 329 -19.20 0.19 -8.18
C ARG A 329 -19.03 0.73 -6.76
N PRO A 330 -18.79 2.04 -6.60
CA PRO A 330 -18.88 2.64 -5.27
C PRO A 330 -20.23 2.27 -4.65
N PRO A 331 -20.29 2.01 -3.35
CA PRO A 331 -21.57 1.84 -2.69
C PRO A 331 -22.42 3.08 -3.01
N PRO A 332 -23.75 2.90 -3.20
CA PRO A 332 -24.62 4.05 -3.34
C PRO A 332 -24.36 4.99 -2.16
N PRO A 333 -24.36 6.33 -2.38
CA PRO A 333 -24.20 7.27 -1.29
C PRO A 333 -25.17 6.88 -0.18
N ASP A 334 -24.68 6.89 1.06
CA ASP A 334 -25.53 6.64 2.22
C ASP A 334 -26.78 7.50 2.07
N PRO A 335 -27.99 6.95 2.27
CA PRO A 335 -29.20 7.74 2.22
C PRO A 335 -28.99 8.94 3.15
N GLU A 336 -29.18 10.16 2.62
CA GLU A 336 -29.09 11.37 3.45
C GLU A 336 -29.86 11.10 4.73
N PRO A 337 -29.24 11.29 5.91
CA PRO A 337 -29.96 11.08 7.17
C PRO A 337 -31.24 11.92 7.10
N PRO A 338 -32.40 11.36 7.48
CA PRO A 338 -33.64 12.07 7.36
C PRO A 338 -33.46 13.44 8.00
N ARG A 339 -33.71 14.51 7.23
CA ARG A 339 -33.64 15.89 7.72
C ARG A 339 -34.69 16.06 8.81
N ILE A 340 -34.29 15.75 10.04
CA ILE A 340 -35.16 15.99 11.19
C ILE A 340 -35.30 17.49 11.32
N PRO A 341 -36.52 18.05 11.26
CA PRO A 341 -36.73 19.48 11.41
C PRO A 341 -36.11 19.94 12.73
N MET A 342 -35.18 20.88 12.68
CA MET A 342 -34.39 21.33 13.85
C MET A 342 -35.23 21.87 15.01
N ALA A 343 -36.45 22.35 14.76
CA ALA A 343 -37.32 22.94 15.77
C ALA A 343 -37.67 21.98 16.95
N PRO A 344 -38.07 20.72 16.74
CA PRO A 344 -38.28 19.81 17.85
C PRO A 344 -37.00 19.32 18.53
N MET A 345 -35.83 19.28 17.81
CA MET A 345 -34.57 18.91 18.40
C MET A 345 -34.01 19.96 19.37
N VAL A 346 -34.19 21.25 19.08
CA VAL A 346 -33.74 22.33 19.97
C VAL A 346 -34.53 22.32 21.27
N ALA A 347 -35.84 22.08 21.20
CA ALA A 347 -36.67 21.96 22.40
C ALA A 347 -36.32 20.71 23.24
N GLY A 348 -36.06 19.57 22.58
CA GLY A 348 -35.62 18.33 23.25
C GLY A 348 -34.20 18.46 23.85
N ALA A 349 -33.26 19.09 23.14
CA ALA A 349 -31.90 19.33 23.64
C ALA A 349 -31.88 20.27 24.86
N LEU A 350 -32.71 21.33 24.86
CA LEU A 350 -32.87 22.22 26.04
C LEU A 350 -33.45 21.48 27.27
N ALA A 351 -34.44 20.61 27.06
CA ALA A 351 -35.00 19.78 28.15
C ALA A 351 -33.97 18.79 28.72
N VAL A 352 -33.18 18.13 27.85
CA VAL A 352 -32.12 17.21 28.26
C VAL A 352 -30.99 17.97 28.99
N ILE A 353 -30.60 19.15 28.52
CA ILE A 353 -29.61 20.01 29.19
C ILE A 353 -30.07 20.42 30.58
N LEU A 354 -31.36 20.80 30.73
CA LEU A 354 -31.91 21.15 32.05
C LEU A 354 -31.96 19.94 33.00
N ILE A 355 -32.28 18.75 32.49
CA ILE A 355 -32.25 17.50 33.28
C ILE A 355 -30.79 17.14 33.67
N ILE A 356 -29.83 17.28 32.75
CA ILE A 356 -28.42 17.02 33.01
C ILE A 356 -27.88 18.03 34.04
N PHE A 357 -28.20 19.30 33.93
CA PHE A 357 -27.82 20.30 34.95
C PHE A 357 -28.45 20.03 36.30
N GLY A 358 -29.71 19.53 36.33
CA GLY A 358 -30.37 19.09 37.56
C GLY A 358 -29.64 17.88 38.19
N ILE A 359 -29.30 16.87 37.38
CA ILE A 359 -28.58 15.66 37.83
C ILE A 359 -27.15 15.99 38.25
N VAL A 360 -26.42 16.81 37.46
CA VAL A 360 -25.06 17.23 37.77
C VAL A 360 -25.01 18.07 39.06
N GLY A 361 -26.06 18.87 39.32
CA GLY A 361 -26.21 19.59 40.61
C GLY A 361 -26.33 18.65 41.79
N VAL A 362 -26.98 17.50 41.62
CA VAL A 362 -27.14 16.46 42.67
C VAL A 362 -25.88 15.59 42.80
N VAL A 363 -25.23 15.21 41.66
CA VAL A 363 -24.06 14.35 41.64
C VAL A 363 -22.79 15.10 42.07
N ARG A 364 -22.69 16.42 41.83
CA ARG A 364 -21.58 17.25 42.34
C ARG A 364 -21.53 17.31 43.89
N LYS A 365 -22.61 16.90 44.53
CA LYS A 365 -22.63 16.76 46.02
C LYS A 365 -22.11 15.40 46.48
N ILE A 366 -21.82 14.46 45.58
CA ILE A 366 -21.51 13.05 45.89
C ILE A 366 -20.12 12.59 45.36
N GLN A 367 -19.55 13.27 44.36
CA GLN A 367 -18.24 12.83 43.78
C GLN A 367 -17.31 14.01 43.52
N GLU A 368 -16.13 13.91 44.06
CA GLU A 368 -14.96 14.75 43.80
C GLU A 368 -14.48 14.60 42.35
N GLY A 369 -14.15 15.72 41.76
CA GLY A 369 -13.72 16.14 40.43
C GLY A 369 -13.25 15.17 39.33
N PRO A 370 -13.21 15.65 38.06
CA PRO A 370 -12.78 14.84 36.90
C PRO A 370 -11.29 14.47 36.99
N PRO A 371 -10.88 13.35 36.35
CA PRO A 371 -9.47 12.96 36.36
C PRO A 371 -8.62 14.03 35.67
N THR A 372 -7.76 14.64 36.43
CA THR A 372 -6.79 15.62 35.95
C THR A 372 -5.73 14.90 35.14
N MET A 373 -5.46 15.37 33.92
CA MET A 373 -4.27 14.92 33.19
C MET A 373 -3.02 15.25 34.00
N VAL A 374 -2.24 14.23 34.28
CA VAL A 374 -0.97 14.39 34.97
C VAL A 374 0.09 14.74 33.94
N SER A 375 0.58 15.97 33.94
CA SER A 375 1.80 16.33 33.26
C SER A 375 2.95 16.39 34.29
N ALA A 376 3.95 15.57 34.08
CA ALA A 376 5.19 15.63 34.85
C ALA A 376 6.35 15.86 33.90
N GLU A 377 7.22 16.83 34.23
CA GLU A 377 8.50 16.94 33.55
C GLU A 377 9.40 15.80 34.05
N VAL A 378 9.77 14.91 33.15
CA VAL A 378 10.65 13.79 33.44
C VAL A 378 12.09 14.27 33.29
N PRO A 379 12.90 14.25 34.35
CA PRO A 379 14.31 14.65 34.30
C PRO A 379 15.10 13.68 33.42
N LEU A 380 16.07 14.21 32.65
CA LEU A 380 17.00 13.43 31.86
C LEU A 380 17.99 12.68 32.75
N LEU A 381 17.83 11.37 32.89
CA LEU A 381 18.78 10.49 33.55
C LEU A 381 19.98 10.25 32.64
N ASP A 382 21.12 10.87 32.93
CA ASP A 382 22.32 10.88 32.10
C ASP A 382 23.25 9.67 32.31
N ARG A 383 23.08 8.90 33.38
CA ARG A 383 23.94 7.76 33.76
C ARG A 383 23.14 6.50 34.06
N ASP A 384 23.70 5.36 33.70
CA ASP A 384 23.14 4.04 34.03
C ASP A 384 23.17 3.80 35.55
N GLY A 385 22.09 3.24 36.09
CA GLY A 385 21.93 3.03 37.53
C GLY A 385 21.53 4.29 38.35
N LYS A 386 21.43 5.47 37.74
CA LYS A 386 20.91 6.66 38.40
C LYS A 386 19.43 6.48 38.72
N THR A 387 19.05 6.78 39.90
CA THR A 387 17.67 6.74 40.39
C THR A 387 17.24 8.15 40.79
N GLU A 388 16.06 8.57 40.39
CA GLU A 388 15.49 9.87 40.72
C GLU A 388 14.02 9.71 41.10
N GLU A 389 13.56 10.40 42.14
CA GLU A 389 12.17 10.40 42.56
C GLU A 389 11.49 11.66 42.03
N VAL A 390 10.43 11.45 41.23
CA VAL A 390 9.64 12.54 40.67
C VAL A 390 8.30 12.59 41.40
N PRO A 391 8.01 13.70 42.11
CA PRO A 391 6.70 13.89 42.70
C PRO A 391 5.65 14.14 41.60
N ILE A 392 4.56 13.42 41.65
CA ILE A 392 3.41 13.62 40.80
C ILE A 392 2.14 13.81 41.62
N LYS A 393 1.25 14.64 41.14
CA LYS A 393 -0.03 14.89 41.78
C LYS A 393 -1.14 14.29 40.93
N VAL A 394 -1.86 13.33 41.50
CA VAL A 394 -3.02 12.69 40.84
C VAL A 394 -4.28 13.04 41.66
N GLY A 395 -5.07 13.99 41.16
CA GLY A 395 -6.20 14.52 41.92
C GLY A 395 -5.72 15.22 43.20
N ASN A 396 -6.20 14.78 44.36
CA ASN A 396 -5.78 15.27 45.66
C ASN A 396 -4.68 14.41 46.35
N THR A 397 -4.11 13.43 45.65
CA THR A 397 -3.11 12.52 46.21
C THR A 397 -1.75 12.84 45.61
N ASP A 398 -0.77 13.12 46.49
CA ASP A 398 0.62 13.25 46.11
C ASP A 398 1.26 11.86 46.08
N LEU A 399 1.81 11.48 44.91
CA LEU A 399 2.51 10.21 44.66
C LEU A 399 3.96 10.51 44.31
N LYS A 400 4.83 9.55 44.54
CA LYS A 400 6.22 9.60 44.11
C LYS A 400 6.49 8.47 43.15
N LEU A 401 7.00 8.80 41.94
CA LEU A 401 7.49 7.82 41.00
C LEU A 401 9.01 7.74 41.09
N ARG A 402 9.51 6.54 41.24
CA ARG A 402 10.94 6.25 41.19
C ARG A 402 11.31 5.85 39.75
N LEU A 403 12.21 6.63 39.17
CA LEU A 403 12.78 6.40 37.83
C LEU A 403 14.18 5.83 37.98
N GLU A 404 14.47 4.71 37.35
CA GLU A 404 15.80 4.09 37.33
C GLU A 404 16.22 3.82 35.89
N ARG A 405 17.39 4.30 35.49
CA ARG A 405 17.95 4.00 34.18
C ARG A 405 18.67 2.65 34.21
N LYS A 406 18.27 1.75 33.26
CA LYS A 406 18.92 0.45 33.03
C LYS A 406 19.29 0.34 31.55
N GLY A 407 20.54 0.68 31.22
CA GLY A 407 21.01 0.74 29.84
C GLY A 407 20.27 1.80 29.03
N SER A 408 19.63 1.40 27.95
CA SER A 408 18.82 2.29 27.08
C SER A 408 17.36 2.48 27.54
N ARG A 409 16.96 1.90 28.69
CA ARG A 409 15.58 1.93 29.17
C ARG A 409 15.49 2.66 30.51
N VAL A 410 14.36 3.32 30.75
CA VAL A 410 14.00 3.88 32.06
C VAL A 410 12.90 2.99 32.63
N VAL A 411 13.11 2.46 33.83
CA VAL A 411 12.12 1.67 34.55
C VAL A 411 11.43 2.58 35.54
N ILE A 412 10.11 2.55 35.54
CA ILE A 412 9.25 3.35 36.39
C ILE A 412 8.61 2.42 37.43
N SER A 413 8.74 2.74 38.70
CA SER A 413 8.07 2.04 39.80
C SER A 413 7.37 3.04 40.70
N SER A 414 6.17 2.72 41.15
CA SER A 414 5.41 3.50 42.14
C SER A 414 5.71 2.95 43.55
N HIS A 415 5.90 3.82 44.50
CA HIS A 415 5.85 3.50 45.93
C HIS A 415 4.57 4.02 46.54
#